data_0e78f1d29e6051f8dd4247af0c52f65a
#
_entry.id   0e78f1d29e6051f8dd4247af0c52f65a
#
_cell.length_a   1.000
_cell.length_b   1.000
_cell.length_c   1.000
_cell.angle_alpha   90.00
_cell.angle_beta   90.00
_cell.angle_gamma   90.00
#
_symmetry.space_group_name_H-M   'P 1'
#
loop_
_entity.id
_entity.type
_entity.pdbx_description
1 polymer ?
#
loop_
_entity_poly.entity_id
_entity_poly.type
_entity_poly.pdbx_seq_one_letter_code
_entity_poly.pdbx_strand_id
1 'polypeptide(L)'
;MYFDAITVADNKKRRWRALKPLGEGTFSKVVLATSQLGKDDSKIDDGVKSTTAPEMDPKKLVAIKICEHGPKGGASEERVEISLKRELEIMKSIHHPSLVDLRAWSIEETRAILVLGYCPGGDLFEVASQRPSILVPSLLQRIFAEIVLAVQYLHERHIVHRDIKLESKFMHTYSHHVSVD
;
A
#
# COMPACT_ATOMS: atom_id res chain seq x y z
N MET A 1 14.29 9.77 4.46
CA MET A 1 13.03 10.45 4.07
C MET A 1 11.92 9.93 4.95
N TYR A 2 11.08 10.81 5.49
CA TYR A 2 9.98 10.49 6.38
C TYR A 2 8.66 11.00 5.81
N PHE A 3 7.57 10.31 6.18
CA PHE A 3 6.20 10.67 5.82
C PHE A 3 5.36 10.75 7.09
N ASP A 4 4.61 11.83 7.22
CA ASP A 4 3.62 12.01 8.29
C ASP A 4 2.22 11.87 7.70
N ALA A 5 1.35 11.09 8.34
CA ALA A 5 -0.01 10.90 7.89
C ALA A 5 -0.95 10.63 9.08
N ILE A 6 -2.26 10.79 8.85
CA ILE A 6 -3.32 10.56 9.85
C ILE A 6 -3.83 9.14 9.68
N THR A 7 -3.78 8.34 10.73
CA THR A 7 -4.28 6.95 10.72
C THR A 7 -5.80 6.91 10.64
N VAL A 8 -6.32 5.93 9.88
CA VAL A 8 -7.76 5.72 9.74
C VAL A 8 -8.37 5.19 11.05
N ALA A 9 -7.62 4.33 11.77
CA ALA A 9 -8.12 3.63 12.95
C ALA A 9 -8.36 4.52 14.16
N ASP A 10 -7.47 5.48 14.45
CA ASP A 10 -7.50 6.28 15.68
C ASP A 10 -7.37 7.79 15.43
N ASN A 11 -7.36 8.20 14.17
CA ASN A 11 -7.25 9.59 13.71
C ASN A 11 -6.02 10.33 14.29
N LYS A 12 -4.92 9.58 14.54
CA LYS A 12 -3.69 10.14 15.09
C LYS A 12 -2.64 10.33 14.01
N LYS A 13 -1.87 11.38 14.13
CA LYS A 13 -0.69 11.61 13.28
C LYS A 13 0.39 10.60 13.65
N ARG A 14 0.90 9.87 12.64
CA ARG A 14 2.02 8.93 12.77
C ARG A 14 3.06 9.20 11.69
N ARG A 15 4.25 8.68 11.93
CA ARG A 15 5.41 8.85 11.05
C ARG A 15 5.90 7.50 10.54
N TRP A 16 6.29 7.48 9.26
CA TRP A 16 6.91 6.33 8.60
C TRP A 16 8.23 6.72 7.96
N ARG A 17 9.20 5.84 8.04
CA ARG A 17 10.50 5.99 7.40
C ARG A 17 10.52 5.24 6.08
N ALA A 18 10.86 5.92 4.97
CA ALA A 18 11.07 5.29 3.67
C ALA A 18 12.26 4.33 3.71
N LEU A 19 12.12 3.20 3.03
CA LEU A 19 13.14 2.15 2.93
C LEU A 19 13.68 2.02 1.51
N LYS A 20 12.81 1.73 0.53
CA LYS A 20 13.17 1.58 -0.88
C LYS A 20 12.00 1.90 -1.79
N PRO A 21 12.24 2.29 -3.05
CA PRO A 21 11.18 2.39 -4.05
C PRO A 21 10.58 1.01 -4.34
N LEU A 22 9.27 0.97 -4.61
CA LEU A 22 8.54 -0.21 -5.07
C LEU A 22 8.07 -0.05 -6.51
N GLY A 23 7.73 1.17 -6.94
CA GLY A 23 7.27 1.45 -8.29
C GLY A 23 7.11 2.94 -8.53
N GLU A 24 7.08 3.31 -9.81
CA GLU A 24 6.88 4.69 -10.25
C GLU A 24 5.94 4.68 -11.47
N GLY A 25 4.94 5.55 -11.44
CA GLY A 25 4.02 5.80 -12.54
C GLY A 25 4.08 7.27 -12.95
N THR A 26 3.31 7.65 -13.98
CA THR A 26 3.33 9.00 -14.55
C THR A 26 3.06 10.11 -13.54
N PHE A 27 2.17 9.87 -12.57
CA PHE A 27 1.76 10.86 -11.56
C PHE A 27 1.84 10.33 -10.13
N SER A 28 2.46 9.17 -9.93
CA SER A 28 2.56 8.58 -8.61
C SER A 28 3.83 7.78 -8.41
N LYS A 29 4.32 7.76 -7.16
CA LYS A 29 5.45 6.95 -6.71
C LYS A 29 4.99 6.09 -5.55
N VAL A 30 5.48 4.85 -5.50
CA VAL A 30 5.23 3.94 -4.39
C VAL A 30 6.54 3.58 -3.74
N VAL A 31 6.60 3.73 -2.41
CA VAL A 31 7.79 3.38 -1.61
C VAL A 31 7.43 2.41 -0.51
N LEU A 32 8.32 1.46 -0.25
CA LEU A 32 8.27 0.65 0.96
C LEU A 32 8.69 1.52 2.14
N ALA A 33 7.94 1.47 3.23
CA ALA A 33 8.23 2.21 4.44
C ALA A 33 7.92 1.40 5.70
N THR A 34 8.37 1.87 6.84
CA THR A 34 8.12 1.24 8.14
C THR A 34 7.72 2.27 9.19
N SER A 35 6.83 1.87 10.10
CA SER A 35 6.53 2.61 11.32
C SER A 35 7.56 2.36 12.44
N GLN A 36 8.50 1.44 12.23
CA GLN A 36 9.59 1.17 13.16
C GLN A 36 10.66 2.26 13.00
N LEU A 37 10.57 3.29 13.83
CA LEU A 37 11.58 4.34 13.93
C LEU A 37 12.70 3.81 14.85
N GLY A 38 13.94 3.79 14.35
CA GLY A 38 15.10 3.40 15.16
C GLY A 38 15.27 4.35 16.35
N LYS A 39 15.87 3.86 17.44
CA LYS A 39 16.19 4.69 18.62
C LYS A 39 17.26 5.76 18.34
N ASP A 40 17.80 5.83 17.12
CA ASP A 40 19.01 6.61 16.77
C ASP A 40 18.75 7.99 16.18
N ASP A 41 17.50 8.47 16.12
CA ASP A 41 17.28 9.81 15.54
C ASP A 41 17.33 10.97 16.57
N SER A 42 17.75 10.74 17.82
CA SER A 42 17.78 11.79 18.85
C SER A 42 19.07 11.95 19.64
N LYS A 43 20.13 11.16 19.39
CA LYS A 43 21.44 11.36 20.07
C LYS A 43 22.60 10.97 19.15
N ILE A 44 23.31 11.99 18.69
CA ILE A 44 24.72 11.87 18.31
C ILE A 44 25.46 11.90 19.63
N ASP A 45 25.91 10.74 20.12
CA ASP A 45 27.12 10.67 20.95
C ASP A 45 27.63 9.22 21.07
N ASP A 46 28.95 9.11 20.91
CA ASP A 46 29.88 8.04 21.28
C ASP A 46 29.66 6.57 20.85
N GLY A 47 30.27 6.22 19.72
CA GLY A 47 31.37 5.26 19.64
C GLY A 47 31.14 3.79 20.01
N VAL A 48 29.96 3.16 19.78
CA VAL A 48 29.88 1.69 19.71
C VAL A 48 29.00 1.28 18.52
N LYS A 49 29.63 0.85 17.43
CA LYS A 49 28.95 0.20 16.29
C LYS A 49 28.41 -1.16 16.74
N SER A 50 27.14 -1.21 17.11
CA SER A 50 26.39 -2.47 17.14
C SER A 50 26.11 -2.90 15.69
N THR A 51 26.77 -3.97 15.24
CA THR A 51 26.79 -4.45 13.85
C THR A 51 25.61 -5.34 13.47
N THR A 52 24.50 -5.29 14.19
CA THR A 52 23.26 -5.97 13.81
C THR A 52 22.18 -4.93 13.49
N ALA A 53 21.88 -4.79 12.19
CA ALA A 53 20.71 -4.04 11.76
C ALA A 53 19.47 -4.59 12.50
N PRO A 54 18.62 -3.75 13.11
CA PRO A 54 17.45 -4.23 13.83
C PRO A 54 16.57 -5.01 12.84
N GLU A 55 16.24 -6.26 13.21
CA GLU A 55 15.36 -7.12 12.44
C GLU A 55 14.04 -6.39 12.19
N MET A 56 13.70 -6.21 10.92
CA MET A 56 12.56 -5.39 10.53
C MET A 56 11.28 -6.21 10.68
N ASP A 57 10.39 -5.80 11.58
CA ASP A 57 9.09 -6.45 11.79
C ASP A 57 8.23 -6.33 10.52
N PRO A 58 7.91 -7.45 9.81
CA PRO A 58 7.09 -7.43 8.61
C PRO A 58 5.71 -6.78 8.81
N LYS A 59 5.16 -6.86 10.03
CA LYS A 59 3.86 -6.27 10.37
C LYS A 59 3.87 -4.74 10.40
N LYS A 60 5.06 -4.14 10.50
CA LYS A 60 5.27 -2.69 10.50
C LYS A 60 5.59 -2.12 9.11
N LEU A 61 5.69 -3.00 8.10
CA LEU A 61 5.90 -2.59 6.73
C LEU A 61 4.59 -2.09 6.11
N VAL A 62 4.72 -1.04 5.30
CA VAL A 62 3.64 -0.41 4.56
C VAL A 62 4.12 -0.03 3.15
N ALA A 63 3.19 0.06 2.20
CA ALA A 63 3.42 0.70 0.92
C ALA A 63 2.87 2.13 1.00
N ILE A 64 3.70 3.13 0.70
CA ILE A 64 3.27 4.54 0.66
C ILE A 64 3.16 4.96 -0.79
N LYS A 65 1.94 5.22 -1.24
CA LYS A 65 1.64 5.81 -2.55
C LYS A 65 1.63 7.33 -2.41
N ILE A 66 2.47 7.99 -3.17
CA ILE A 66 2.60 9.45 -3.26
C ILE A 66 2.01 9.85 -4.60
N CYS A 67 0.91 10.60 -4.57
CA CYS A 67 0.26 11.14 -5.77
C CYS A 67 0.60 12.63 -5.84
N GLU A 68 1.41 13.02 -6.83
CA GLU A 68 1.76 14.42 -7.06
C GLU A 68 0.61 15.09 -7.83
N HIS A 69 0.10 16.18 -7.31
CA HIS A 69 -0.78 17.11 -8.03
C HIS A 69 -0.04 18.43 -8.14
N GLY A 70 -0.06 19.04 -9.34
CA GLY A 70 0.75 20.22 -9.64
C GLY A 70 0.44 21.45 -8.75
N PRO A 71 1.18 22.54 -8.90
CA PRO A 71 0.99 23.77 -8.11
C PRO A 71 -0.38 24.38 -8.37
N LYS A 72 -0.98 24.96 -7.33
CA LYS A 72 -2.33 25.51 -7.33
C LYS A 72 -2.54 26.57 -8.41
N GLY A 73 -3.59 26.47 -9.20
CA GLY A 73 -4.07 27.55 -10.05
C GLY A 73 -4.66 27.21 -11.43
N GLY A 74 -4.91 25.95 -11.75
CA GLY A 74 -5.49 25.57 -13.04
C GLY A 74 -6.76 24.71 -12.94
N ALA A 75 -7.68 24.81 -13.90
CA ALA A 75 -8.90 24.00 -13.98
C ALA A 75 -8.67 22.47 -14.01
N SER A 76 -7.46 22.02 -14.35
CA SER A 76 -7.03 20.63 -14.28
C SER A 76 -6.73 20.16 -12.86
N GLU A 77 -6.26 21.05 -12.00
CA GLU A 77 -5.87 20.79 -10.62
C GLU A 77 -7.08 20.53 -9.72
N GLU A 78 -8.09 21.36 -9.81
CA GLU A 78 -9.33 21.19 -9.07
C GLU A 78 -9.98 19.81 -9.36
N ARG A 79 -9.90 19.35 -10.62
CA ARG A 79 -10.38 18.02 -11.01
C ARG A 79 -9.56 16.89 -10.37
N VAL A 80 -8.24 17.04 -10.32
CA VAL A 80 -7.33 16.06 -9.70
C VAL A 80 -7.58 16.00 -8.19
N GLU A 81 -7.72 17.13 -7.52
CA GLU A 81 -8.02 17.19 -6.09
C GLU A 81 -9.37 16.56 -5.75
N ILE A 82 -10.41 16.85 -6.54
CA ILE A 82 -11.74 16.24 -6.38
C ILE A 82 -11.65 14.71 -6.58
N SER A 83 -10.92 14.26 -7.59
CA SER A 83 -10.72 12.83 -7.86
C SER A 83 -10.01 12.12 -6.70
N LEU A 84 -8.93 12.71 -6.19
CA LEU A 84 -8.18 12.19 -5.04
C LEU A 84 -9.03 12.14 -3.76
N LYS A 85 -9.83 13.17 -3.50
CA LYS A 85 -10.75 13.18 -2.35
C LYS A 85 -11.80 12.08 -2.47
N ARG A 86 -12.35 11.85 -3.65
CA ARG A 86 -13.31 10.74 -3.90
C ARG A 86 -12.65 9.37 -3.72
N GLU A 87 -11.46 9.17 -4.28
CA GLU A 87 -10.70 7.93 -4.10
C GLU A 87 -10.44 7.67 -2.61
N LEU A 88 -10.01 8.69 -1.88
CA LEU A 88 -9.76 8.62 -0.45
C LEU A 88 -11.02 8.25 0.35
N GLU A 89 -12.15 8.88 0.07
CA GLU A 89 -13.42 8.57 0.77
C GLU A 89 -13.88 7.12 0.48
N ILE A 90 -13.72 6.65 -0.76
CA ILE A 90 -13.99 5.25 -1.10
C ILE A 90 -13.06 4.34 -0.29
N MET A 91 -11.75 4.59 -0.32
CA MET A 91 -10.78 3.76 0.39
C MET A 91 -11.00 3.72 1.91
N LYS A 92 -11.47 4.81 2.52
CA LYS A 92 -11.85 4.84 3.94
C LYS A 92 -13.10 4.01 4.25
N SER A 93 -14.00 3.86 3.29
CA SER A 93 -15.30 3.20 3.46
C SER A 93 -15.25 1.69 3.20
N ILE A 94 -14.20 1.17 2.57
CA ILE A 94 -14.09 -0.24 2.19
C ILE A 94 -13.12 -1.00 3.09
N HIS A 95 -13.58 -2.16 3.58
CA HIS A 95 -12.77 -3.10 4.35
C HIS A 95 -13.10 -4.51 3.88
N HIS A 96 -12.15 -5.18 3.24
CA HIS A 96 -12.31 -6.54 2.76
C HIS A 96 -10.94 -7.24 2.72
N PRO A 97 -10.82 -8.52 3.12
CA PRO A 97 -9.52 -9.21 3.21
C PRO A 97 -8.78 -9.32 1.87
N SER A 98 -9.51 -9.26 0.74
CA SER A 98 -8.92 -9.29 -0.61
C SER A 98 -8.77 -7.90 -1.24
N LEU A 99 -8.95 -6.82 -0.48
CA LEU A 99 -8.67 -5.44 -0.90
C LEU A 99 -7.53 -4.86 -0.08
N VAL A 100 -6.70 -4.04 -0.71
CA VAL A 100 -5.61 -3.34 -0.01
C VAL A 100 -6.19 -2.34 0.97
N ASP A 101 -5.79 -2.46 2.24
CA ASP A 101 -6.30 -1.65 3.34
C ASP A 101 -5.61 -0.28 3.39
N LEU A 102 -6.40 0.80 3.51
CA LEU A 102 -5.89 2.13 3.78
C LEU A 102 -5.63 2.30 5.28
N ARG A 103 -4.36 2.42 5.67
CA ARG A 103 -3.95 2.57 7.08
C ARG A 103 -3.88 4.01 7.54
N ALA A 104 -3.40 4.91 6.66
CA ALA A 104 -3.30 6.33 6.96
C ALA A 104 -3.27 7.15 5.67
N TRP A 105 -3.50 8.45 5.81
CA TRP A 105 -3.52 9.38 4.69
C TRP A 105 -3.08 10.78 5.09
N SER A 106 -2.57 11.54 4.13
CA SER A 106 -2.33 12.98 4.24
C SER A 106 -2.59 13.64 2.90
N ILE A 107 -3.22 14.80 2.92
CA ILE A 107 -3.34 15.68 1.74
C ILE A 107 -2.52 16.92 2.06
N GLU A 108 -1.46 17.09 1.29
CA GLU A 108 -0.56 18.25 1.36
C GLU A 108 -0.83 19.18 0.18
N GLU A 109 -0.23 20.33 0.16
CA GLU A 109 -0.47 21.35 -0.87
C GLU A 109 -0.15 20.90 -2.30
N THR A 110 0.85 20.05 -2.48
CA THR A 110 1.34 19.60 -3.81
C THR A 110 1.25 18.09 -4.02
N ARG A 111 0.84 17.33 -3.01
CA ARG A 111 0.76 15.87 -3.08
C ARG A 111 -0.22 15.28 -2.09
N ALA A 112 -0.75 14.13 -2.42
CA ALA A 112 -1.46 13.25 -1.49
C ALA A 112 -0.59 12.06 -1.13
N ILE A 113 -0.65 11.62 0.13
CA ILE A 113 0.09 10.48 0.68
C ILE A 113 -0.95 9.46 1.16
N LEU A 114 -0.90 8.25 0.62
CA LEU A 114 -1.74 7.12 1.02
C LEU A 114 -0.84 6.03 1.60
N VAL A 115 -1.04 5.68 2.85
CA VAL A 115 -0.32 4.60 3.53
C VAL A 115 -1.17 3.35 3.46
N LEU A 116 -0.70 2.36 2.71
CA LEU A 116 -1.42 1.15 2.33
C LEU A 116 -0.79 -0.08 2.99
N GLY A 117 -1.57 -1.16 3.10
CA GLY A 117 -1.04 -2.47 3.43
C GLY A 117 0.04 -2.90 2.41
N TYR A 118 1.15 -3.44 2.90
CA TYR A 118 2.21 -3.96 2.02
C TYR A 118 1.99 -5.45 1.73
N CYS A 119 2.10 -5.83 0.46
CA CYS A 119 2.00 -7.19 -0.02
C CYS A 119 3.39 -7.67 -0.49
N PRO A 120 4.13 -8.44 0.30
CA PRO A 120 5.52 -8.80 0.00
C PRO A 120 5.69 -9.80 -1.14
N GLY A 121 4.63 -10.48 -1.55
CA GLY A 121 4.63 -11.48 -2.63
C GLY A 121 4.76 -10.90 -4.04
N GLY A 122 4.71 -9.57 -4.20
CA GLY A 122 4.67 -8.91 -5.51
C GLY A 122 3.28 -8.98 -6.15
N ASP A 123 3.16 -8.49 -7.37
CA ASP A 123 1.93 -8.60 -8.15
C ASP A 123 1.86 -9.92 -8.95
N LEU A 124 0.67 -10.27 -9.41
CA LEU A 124 0.46 -11.53 -10.11
C LEU A 124 1.13 -11.57 -11.48
N PHE A 125 1.33 -10.43 -12.13
CA PHE A 125 2.05 -10.35 -13.39
C PHE A 125 3.54 -10.70 -13.19
N GLU A 126 4.16 -10.14 -12.16
CA GLU A 126 5.54 -10.46 -11.79
C GLU A 126 5.70 -11.95 -11.45
N VAL A 127 4.76 -12.49 -10.65
CA VAL A 127 4.75 -13.91 -10.29
C VAL A 127 4.61 -14.80 -11.52
N ALA A 128 3.68 -14.49 -12.43
CA ALA A 128 3.48 -15.26 -13.66
C ALA A 128 4.68 -15.22 -14.59
N SER A 129 5.38 -14.09 -14.63
CA SER A 129 6.54 -13.89 -15.50
C SER A 129 7.82 -14.52 -14.97
N GLN A 130 8.08 -14.39 -13.66
CA GLN A 130 9.36 -14.79 -13.06
C GLN A 130 9.30 -16.15 -12.38
N ARG A 131 8.13 -16.58 -11.89
CA ARG A 131 7.94 -17.79 -11.08
C ARG A 131 6.67 -18.55 -11.45
N PRO A 132 6.44 -18.88 -12.73
CA PRO A 132 5.20 -19.51 -13.19
C PRO A 132 4.90 -20.85 -12.50
N SER A 133 5.92 -21.56 -12.05
CA SER A 133 5.78 -22.87 -11.38
C SER A 133 5.00 -22.85 -10.07
N ILE A 134 4.88 -21.70 -9.41
CA ILE A 134 4.08 -21.58 -8.18
C ILE A 134 2.58 -21.38 -8.46
N LEU A 135 2.20 -21.04 -9.69
CA LEU A 135 0.82 -20.84 -10.09
C LEU A 135 0.14 -22.17 -10.41
N VAL A 136 0.06 -23.05 -9.39
CA VAL A 136 -0.65 -24.32 -9.51
C VAL A 136 -2.18 -24.09 -9.58
N PRO A 137 -2.96 -25.03 -10.17
CA PRO A 137 -4.40 -24.85 -10.35
C PRO A 137 -5.17 -24.48 -9.08
N SER A 138 -4.83 -25.07 -7.94
CA SER A 138 -5.47 -24.76 -6.65
C SER A 138 -5.21 -23.32 -6.19
N LEU A 139 -3.99 -22.80 -6.40
CA LEU A 139 -3.68 -21.42 -6.11
C LEU A 139 -4.43 -20.46 -7.04
N LEU A 140 -4.51 -20.78 -8.34
CA LEU A 140 -5.26 -19.98 -9.31
C LEU A 140 -6.74 -19.92 -8.97
N GLN A 141 -7.36 -21.05 -8.60
CA GLN A 141 -8.75 -21.09 -8.15
C GLN A 141 -8.97 -20.18 -6.93
N ARG A 142 -8.07 -20.23 -5.94
CA ARG A 142 -8.16 -19.37 -4.76
C ARG A 142 -8.03 -17.89 -5.13
N ILE A 143 -7.03 -17.52 -5.94
CA ILE A 143 -6.84 -16.15 -6.42
C ILE A 143 -8.10 -15.64 -7.13
N PHE A 144 -8.67 -16.48 -8.01
CA PHE A 144 -9.88 -16.11 -8.74
C PHE A 144 -11.07 -15.92 -7.81
N ALA A 145 -11.27 -16.82 -6.86
CA ALA A 145 -12.33 -16.70 -5.85
C ALA A 145 -12.19 -15.41 -5.02
N GLU A 146 -10.96 -15.08 -4.58
CA GLU A 146 -10.70 -13.85 -3.85
C GLU A 146 -11.01 -12.59 -4.67
N ILE A 147 -10.69 -12.60 -5.99
CA ILE A 147 -11.03 -11.50 -6.89
C ILE A 147 -12.55 -11.36 -7.02
N VAL A 148 -13.27 -12.46 -7.24
CA VAL A 148 -14.74 -12.46 -7.38
C VAL A 148 -15.39 -11.92 -6.11
N LEU A 149 -14.98 -12.38 -4.94
CA LEU A 149 -15.51 -11.91 -3.65
C LEU A 149 -15.23 -10.40 -3.43
N ALA A 150 -14.04 -9.93 -3.79
CA ALA A 150 -13.71 -8.52 -3.69
C ALA A 150 -14.55 -7.66 -4.63
N VAL A 151 -14.75 -8.12 -5.88
CA VAL A 151 -15.59 -7.42 -6.87
C VAL A 151 -17.05 -7.41 -6.44
N GLN A 152 -17.57 -8.53 -5.96
CA GLN A 152 -18.91 -8.59 -5.40
C GLN A 152 -19.11 -7.60 -4.26
N TYR A 153 -18.18 -7.58 -3.30
CA TYR A 153 -18.19 -6.64 -2.18
C TYR A 153 -18.22 -5.16 -2.64
N LEU A 154 -17.46 -4.81 -3.68
CA LEU A 154 -17.47 -3.46 -4.26
C LEU A 154 -18.79 -3.15 -4.96
N HIS A 155 -19.32 -4.09 -5.76
CA HIS A 155 -20.57 -3.91 -6.51
C HIS A 155 -21.78 -3.74 -5.58
N GLU A 156 -21.85 -4.48 -4.47
CA GLU A 156 -22.88 -4.29 -3.43
C GLU A 156 -22.87 -2.89 -2.81
N ARG A 157 -21.75 -2.16 -2.95
CA ARG A 157 -21.57 -0.77 -2.52
C ARG A 157 -21.60 0.24 -3.66
N HIS A 158 -22.05 -0.19 -4.85
CA HIS A 158 -22.09 0.63 -6.06
C HIS A 158 -20.73 1.18 -6.51
N ILE A 159 -19.65 0.48 -6.16
CA ILE A 159 -18.28 0.81 -6.56
C ILE A 159 -17.83 -0.12 -7.68
N VAL A 160 -17.34 0.44 -8.78
CA VAL A 160 -16.80 -0.30 -9.92
C VAL A 160 -15.29 -0.07 -10.01
N HIS A 161 -14.51 -1.15 -10.05
CA HIS A 161 -13.04 -1.09 -10.04
C HIS A 161 -12.44 -0.52 -11.35
N ARG A 162 -12.95 -0.92 -12.52
CA ARG A 162 -12.61 -0.48 -13.89
C ARG A 162 -11.21 -0.80 -14.41
N ASP A 163 -10.29 -1.32 -13.58
CA ASP A 163 -8.91 -1.63 -13.98
C ASP A 163 -8.43 -2.93 -13.32
N ILE A 164 -9.21 -4.01 -13.51
CA ILE A 164 -8.82 -5.35 -13.01
C ILE A 164 -7.83 -5.95 -14.01
N LYS A 165 -6.59 -6.15 -13.56
CA LYS A 165 -5.50 -6.75 -14.32
C LYS A 165 -4.54 -7.49 -13.39
N LEU A 166 -3.58 -8.23 -13.94
CA LEU A 166 -2.65 -9.04 -13.15
C LEU A 166 -1.79 -8.17 -12.21
N GLU A 167 -1.42 -6.97 -12.65
CA GLU A 167 -0.64 -6.00 -11.88
C GLU A 167 -1.44 -5.38 -10.72
N SER A 168 -2.77 -5.45 -10.77
CA SER A 168 -3.66 -4.98 -9.70
C SER A 168 -3.89 -6.03 -8.61
N LYS A 169 -3.46 -7.28 -8.82
CA LYS A 169 -3.57 -8.36 -7.83
C LYS A 169 -2.24 -8.61 -7.14
N PHE A 170 -2.12 -8.20 -5.89
CA PHE A 170 -0.94 -8.43 -5.06
C PHE A 170 -1.05 -9.70 -4.23
N MET A 171 0.09 -10.37 -4.03
CA MET A 171 0.21 -11.59 -3.23
C MET A 171 0.71 -11.27 -1.83
N HIS A 172 0.00 -11.73 -0.80
CA HIS A 172 0.42 -11.49 0.58
C HIS A 172 1.62 -12.34 0.99
N THR A 173 1.58 -13.64 0.70
CA THR A 173 2.68 -14.58 0.95
C THR A 173 2.52 -15.82 0.06
N TYR A 174 3.63 -16.53 -0.19
CA TYR A 174 3.63 -17.85 -0.83
C TYR A 174 3.45 -19.00 0.18
N SER A 175 3.13 -18.72 1.44
CA SER A 175 3.06 -19.74 2.47
C SER A 175 1.98 -20.77 2.16
N HIS A 176 2.42 -22.05 2.12
CA HIS A 176 1.58 -23.25 1.98
C HIS A 176 0.72 -23.54 3.22
N HIS A 177 0.59 -22.63 4.15
CA HIS A 177 -0.30 -22.82 5.30
C HIS A 177 -1.70 -22.27 4.98
N VAL A 178 -2.52 -23.17 4.47
CA VAL A 178 -3.96 -23.08 4.59
C VAL A 178 -4.28 -23.28 6.06
N SER A 179 -4.50 -22.21 6.80
CA SER A 179 -5.29 -22.30 8.01
C SER A 179 -6.73 -22.21 7.58
N VAL A 180 -7.39 -23.36 7.52
CA VAL A 180 -8.83 -23.46 7.55
C VAL A 180 -9.16 -23.60 9.05
N ASP A 181 -9.67 -22.53 9.64
CA ASP A 181 -10.51 -22.56 10.84
C ASP A 181 -11.75 -21.73 10.58
#